data_26a6f0bb82f4b6150d84f5ec18cd7e67
#
_entry.id   26a6f0bb82f4b6150d84f5ec18cd7e67
#
_cell.length_a   1.000
_cell.length_b   1.000
_cell.length_c   1.000
_cell.angle_alpha   90.00
_cell.angle_beta   90.00
_cell.angle_gamma   90.00
#
_symmetry.space_group_name_H-M   'P 1'
#
loop_
_entity.id
_entity.type
_entity.pdbx_description
1 polymer ?
#
loop_
_entity_poly.entity_id
_entity_poly.type
_entity_poly.pdbx_seq_one_letter_code
_entity_poly.pdbx_strand_id
1 'polypeptide(L)'
;MRKGWEKHMLHFECDYACGAAQPVLDALVRTNGEQTSGYGEDPHCERARALIRQLCRRPDAAVHFVTGGTQANLTVIAAALRPFEGVLCADTGHINVHETGAVEATG
;
A
#
# COMPACT_ATOMS: atom_id res chain seq x y z
N MET A 1 24.91 -19.02 -31.50
CA MET A 1 23.94 -20.00 -30.98
C MET A 1 23.40 -19.47 -29.66
N ARG A 2 22.21 -18.86 -29.65
CA ARG A 2 21.52 -18.44 -28.41
C ARG A 2 20.80 -19.64 -27.87
N LYS A 3 21.21 -20.11 -26.70
CA LYS A 3 20.51 -21.17 -25.97
C LYS A 3 19.18 -20.59 -25.48
N GLY A 4 18.12 -21.07 -26.10
CA GLY A 4 16.77 -20.76 -25.73
C GLY A 4 16.36 -21.38 -24.40
N TRP A 5 15.22 -20.91 -23.90
CA TRP A 5 14.42 -21.48 -22.82
C TRP A 5 14.96 -21.27 -21.39
N GLU A 6 15.25 -20.01 -21.03
CA GLU A 6 15.01 -19.64 -19.64
C GLU A 6 13.49 -19.73 -19.42
N LYS A 7 13.06 -20.80 -18.74
CA LYS A 7 11.71 -20.90 -18.21
C LYS A 7 11.55 -19.73 -17.27
N HIS A 8 10.81 -18.70 -17.69
CA HIS A 8 10.34 -17.69 -16.77
C HIS A 8 9.43 -18.41 -15.75
N MET A 9 10.00 -18.74 -14.62
CA MET A 9 9.25 -19.26 -13.50
C MET A 9 8.37 -18.13 -12.97
N LEU A 10 7.06 -18.36 -12.96
CA LEU A 10 6.13 -17.41 -12.34
C LEU A 10 6.11 -17.68 -10.84
N HIS A 11 6.31 -16.63 -10.08
CA HIS A 11 6.33 -16.65 -8.63
C HIS A 11 5.03 -16.04 -8.09
N PHE A 12 4.28 -16.82 -7.32
CA PHE A 12 3.00 -16.41 -6.73
C PHE A 12 3.03 -16.49 -5.20
N GLU A 13 4.23 -16.58 -4.62
CA GLU A 13 4.42 -16.74 -3.17
C GLU A 13 4.03 -15.47 -2.42
N CYS A 14 4.34 -14.30 -2.99
CA CYS A 14 3.96 -13.01 -2.43
C CYS A 14 4.05 -11.90 -3.51
N ASP A 15 3.31 -10.83 -3.32
CA ASP A 15 3.25 -9.68 -4.24
C ASP A 15 4.42 -8.70 -4.09
N TYR A 16 5.24 -8.84 -3.04
CA TYR A 16 6.42 -7.99 -2.78
C TYR A 16 7.76 -8.63 -3.11
N ALA A 17 7.79 -9.83 -3.70
CA ALA A 17 9.03 -10.52 -4.06
C ALA A 17 9.73 -9.93 -5.29
N CYS A 18 9.00 -9.21 -6.13
CA CYS A 18 9.52 -8.59 -7.33
C CYS A 18 9.75 -7.09 -7.11
N GLY A 19 10.72 -6.55 -7.86
CA GLY A 19 10.92 -5.10 -7.91
C GLY A 19 9.78 -4.37 -8.64
N ALA A 20 9.85 -3.05 -8.69
CA ALA A 20 8.88 -2.23 -9.38
C ALA A 20 8.88 -2.50 -10.89
N ALA A 21 7.68 -2.43 -11.49
CA ALA A 21 7.55 -2.52 -12.94
C ALA A 21 8.31 -1.38 -13.64
N GLN A 22 8.85 -1.64 -14.83
CA GLN A 22 9.69 -0.67 -15.55
C GLN A 22 9.06 0.72 -15.71
N PRO A 23 7.75 0.88 -16.04
CA PRO A 23 7.13 2.21 -16.11
C PRO A 23 7.15 3.00 -14.78
N VAL A 24 7.14 2.30 -13.64
CA VAL A 24 7.24 2.93 -12.31
C VAL A 24 8.67 3.44 -12.09
N LEU A 25 9.68 2.63 -12.41
CA LEU A 25 11.09 3.03 -12.33
C LEU A 25 11.37 4.22 -13.24
N ASP A 26 10.87 4.20 -14.47
CA ASP A 26 11.03 5.30 -15.42
C ASP A 26 10.35 6.59 -14.90
N ALA A 27 9.21 6.47 -14.25
CA ALA A 27 8.55 7.61 -13.62
C ALA A 27 9.39 8.18 -12.48
N LEU A 28 9.93 7.34 -11.60
CA LEU A 28 10.80 7.76 -10.51
C LEU A 28 12.06 8.47 -11.04
N VAL A 29 12.68 7.94 -12.08
CA VAL A 29 13.86 8.58 -12.71
C VAL A 29 13.49 9.96 -13.27
N ARG A 30 12.36 10.09 -13.96
CA ARG A 30 11.93 11.37 -14.54
C ARG A 30 11.64 12.44 -13.49
N THR A 31 11.10 12.07 -12.36
CA THR A 31 10.66 13.02 -11.32
C THR A 31 11.69 13.22 -10.20
N ASN A 32 12.79 12.47 -10.22
CA ASN A 32 13.78 12.45 -9.14
C ASN A 32 14.44 13.82 -8.87
N GLY A 33 14.48 14.71 -9.86
CA GLY A 33 15.03 16.06 -9.71
C GLY A 33 14.00 17.12 -9.30
N GLU A 34 12.74 16.76 -9.16
CA GLU A 34 11.68 17.69 -8.79
C GLU A 34 11.71 17.99 -7.29
N GLN A 35 11.50 19.26 -6.93
CA GLN A 35 11.27 19.66 -5.55
C GLN A 35 9.78 19.88 -5.35
N THR A 36 9.16 19.05 -4.53
CA THR A 36 7.72 19.08 -4.28
C THR A 36 7.43 19.22 -2.79
N SER A 37 6.20 19.62 -2.46
CA SER A 37 5.72 19.63 -1.09
C SER A 37 5.72 18.21 -0.50
N GLY A 38 5.92 18.12 0.80
CA GLY A 38 5.79 16.86 1.53
C GLY A 38 4.36 16.55 1.95
N TYR A 39 4.20 15.50 2.74
CA TYR A 39 2.94 15.11 3.40
C TYR A 39 1.77 14.80 2.45
N GLY A 40 2.08 14.42 1.22
CA GLY A 40 1.08 14.09 0.21
C GLY A 40 0.36 15.30 -0.39
N GLU A 41 0.89 16.51 -0.24
CA GLU A 41 0.34 17.75 -0.79
C GLU A 41 0.99 18.15 -2.12
N ASP A 42 1.68 17.23 -2.74
CA ASP A 42 2.33 17.41 -4.02
C ASP A 42 1.42 17.08 -5.21
N PRO A 43 1.73 17.57 -6.43
CA PRO A 43 0.92 17.32 -7.62
C PRO A 43 0.79 15.85 -8.01
N HIS A 44 1.79 15.02 -7.69
CA HIS A 44 1.75 13.59 -8.00
C HIS A 44 0.74 12.88 -7.11
N CYS A 45 0.71 13.20 -5.82
CA CYS A 45 -0.29 12.68 -4.89
C CYS A 45 -1.71 13.13 -5.26
N GLU A 46 -1.90 14.39 -5.66
CA GLU A 46 -3.21 14.86 -6.11
C GLU A 46 -3.69 14.13 -7.36
N ARG A 47 -2.81 13.93 -8.33
CA ARG A 47 -3.12 13.15 -9.52
C ARG A 47 -3.45 11.70 -9.18
N ALA A 48 -2.70 11.08 -8.28
CA ALA A 48 -2.97 9.72 -7.82
C ALA A 48 -4.34 9.61 -7.13
N ARG A 49 -4.69 10.56 -6.25
CA ARG A 49 -6.02 10.63 -5.62
C ARG A 49 -7.14 10.73 -6.66
N ALA A 50 -6.98 11.58 -7.66
CA ALA A 50 -7.96 11.72 -8.72
C ALA A 50 -8.18 10.43 -9.50
N LEU A 51 -7.09 9.73 -9.86
CA LEU A 51 -7.15 8.45 -10.55
C LEU A 51 -7.82 7.36 -9.70
N ILE A 52 -7.49 7.28 -8.41
CA ILE A 52 -8.08 6.32 -7.47
C ILE A 52 -9.60 6.58 -7.35
N ARG A 53 -10.02 7.84 -7.16
CA ARG A 53 -11.45 8.21 -7.11
C ARG A 53 -12.18 7.79 -8.37
N GLN A 54 -11.57 8.00 -9.53
CA GLN A 54 -12.13 7.59 -10.82
C GLN A 54 -12.26 6.06 -10.91
N LEU A 55 -11.23 5.31 -10.57
CA LEU A 55 -11.25 3.84 -10.58
C LEU A 55 -12.29 3.27 -9.63
N CYS A 56 -12.41 3.83 -8.45
CA CYS A 56 -13.41 3.43 -7.45
C CYS A 56 -14.82 3.93 -7.76
N ARG A 57 -14.98 4.79 -8.76
CA ARG A 57 -16.26 5.48 -9.07
C ARG A 57 -16.85 6.23 -7.88
N ARG A 58 -15.97 6.81 -7.07
CA ARG A 58 -16.32 7.56 -5.85
C ARG A 58 -15.59 8.91 -5.86
N PRO A 59 -16.15 9.91 -6.54
CA PRO A 59 -15.52 11.23 -6.66
C PRO A 59 -15.36 11.96 -5.33
N ASP A 60 -16.18 11.60 -4.36
CA ASP A 60 -16.25 12.14 -3.00
C ASP A 60 -15.34 11.41 -2.00
N ALA A 61 -14.69 10.30 -2.38
CA ALA A 61 -13.90 9.51 -1.45
C ALA A 61 -12.66 10.28 -0.97
N ALA A 62 -12.41 10.22 0.34
CA ALA A 62 -11.12 10.59 0.90
C ALA A 62 -10.09 9.50 0.55
N VAL A 63 -8.92 9.92 0.07
CA VAL A 63 -7.83 9.01 -0.27
C VAL A 63 -6.61 9.41 0.53
N HIS A 64 -6.12 8.48 1.34
CA HIS A 64 -4.95 8.65 2.20
C HIS A 64 -3.84 7.69 1.78
N PHE A 65 -2.62 8.20 1.67
CA PHE A 65 -1.44 7.39 1.42
C PHE A 65 -0.75 7.08 2.75
N VAL A 66 -0.44 5.81 2.96
CA VAL A 66 0.21 5.30 4.17
C VAL A 66 1.44 4.48 3.78
N THR A 67 2.35 4.23 4.71
CA THR A 67 3.62 3.57 4.42
C THR A 67 3.50 2.05 4.21
N GLY A 68 2.39 1.45 4.64
CA GLY A 68 2.20 0.00 4.50
C GLY A 68 0.88 -0.48 5.06
N GLY A 69 0.60 -1.78 4.87
CA GLY A 69 -0.65 -2.43 5.27
C GLY A 69 -0.90 -2.38 6.77
N THR A 70 0.11 -2.59 7.58
CA THR A 70 -0.01 -2.50 9.05
C THR A 70 -0.49 -1.12 9.49
N GLN A 71 0.08 -0.04 8.94
CA GLN A 71 -0.38 1.31 9.24
C GLN A 71 -1.83 1.53 8.79
N ALA A 72 -2.21 1.00 7.63
CA ALA A 72 -3.58 1.07 7.15
C ALA A 72 -4.54 0.38 8.12
N ASN A 73 -4.23 -0.84 8.54
CA ASN A 73 -5.04 -1.61 9.49
C ASN A 73 -5.19 -0.88 10.83
N LEU A 74 -4.09 -0.41 11.41
CA LEU A 74 -4.11 0.34 12.66
C LEU A 74 -4.96 1.61 12.56
N THR A 75 -4.80 2.37 11.47
CA THR A 75 -5.57 3.60 11.25
C THR A 75 -7.07 3.32 11.17
N VAL A 76 -7.47 2.26 10.43
CA VAL A 76 -8.89 1.88 10.31
C VAL A 76 -9.45 1.40 11.63
N ILE A 77 -8.72 0.55 12.35
CA ILE A 77 -9.14 0.01 13.65
C ILE A 77 -9.31 1.16 14.65
N ALA A 78 -8.30 2.00 14.79
CA ALA A 78 -8.35 3.14 15.72
C ALA A 78 -9.45 4.16 15.37
N ALA A 79 -9.78 4.32 14.09
CA ALA A 79 -10.87 5.19 13.67
C ALA A 79 -12.27 4.59 13.89
N ALA A 80 -12.37 3.27 13.86
CA ALA A 80 -13.65 2.57 13.93
C ALA A 80 -14.06 2.15 15.34
N LEU A 81 -13.11 1.91 16.24
CA LEU A 81 -13.33 1.33 17.55
C LEU A 81 -13.12 2.35 18.69
N ARG A 82 -13.84 2.11 19.78
CA ARG A 82 -13.59 2.75 21.07
C ARG A 82 -12.56 1.93 21.88
N PRO A 83 -11.90 2.51 22.89
CA PRO A 83 -10.85 1.84 23.66
C PRO A 83 -11.27 0.53 24.37
N PHE A 84 -12.57 0.29 24.55
CA PHE A 84 -13.11 -0.91 25.18
C PHE A 84 -13.70 -1.92 24.20
N GLU A 85 -13.61 -1.67 22.90
CA GLU A 85 -14.06 -2.55 21.83
C GLU A 85 -12.87 -3.34 21.26
N GLY A 86 -13.15 -4.50 20.67
CA GLY A 86 -12.13 -5.38 20.12
C GLY A 86 -12.40 -5.74 18.67
N VAL A 87 -11.39 -6.27 18.01
CA VAL A 87 -11.48 -6.77 16.65
C VAL A 87 -11.65 -8.29 16.67
N LEU A 88 -12.71 -8.79 16.02
CA LEU A 88 -12.85 -10.20 15.75
C LEU A 88 -12.21 -10.53 14.42
N CYS A 89 -11.20 -11.39 14.42
CA CYS A 89 -10.54 -11.86 13.20
C CYS A 89 -10.35 -13.39 13.24
N ALA A 90 -9.99 -13.97 12.08
CA ALA A 90 -9.56 -15.36 12.04
C ALA A 90 -8.23 -15.55 12.78
N ASP A 91 -7.99 -16.74 13.32
CA ASP A 91 -6.71 -17.10 13.95
C ASP A 91 -5.51 -16.99 13.00
N THR A 92 -5.75 -17.14 11.69
CA THR A 92 -4.78 -16.93 10.61
C THR A 92 -4.80 -15.51 10.05
N GLY A 93 -5.59 -14.61 10.62
CA GLY A 93 -5.72 -13.22 10.14
C GLY A 93 -4.39 -12.47 10.23
N HIS A 94 -4.11 -11.63 9.24
CA HIS A 94 -2.84 -10.89 9.13
C HIS A 94 -2.54 -10.06 10.39
N ILE A 95 -3.55 -9.36 10.93
CA ILE A 95 -3.42 -8.56 12.15
C ILE A 95 -3.05 -9.40 13.39
N ASN A 96 -3.39 -10.69 13.40
CA ASN A 96 -3.09 -11.60 14.49
C ASN A 96 -1.69 -12.25 14.37
N VAL A 97 -1.27 -12.59 13.15
CA VAL A 97 -0.07 -13.44 12.98
C VAL A 97 1.13 -12.73 12.35
N HIS A 98 0.94 -11.60 11.66
CA HIS A 98 2.00 -10.96 10.87
C HIS A 98 2.31 -9.51 11.27
N GLU A 99 1.58 -8.93 12.20
CA GLU A 99 1.76 -7.52 12.60
C GLU A 99 2.40 -7.33 13.97
N THR A 100 2.97 -8.41 14.53
CA THR A 100 3.84 -8.39 15.74
C THR A 100 3.25 -7.64 16.95
N GLY A 101 1.95 -7.80 17.21
CA GLY A 101 1.27 -7.12 18.33
C GLY A 101 1.04 -5.62 18.11
N ALA A 102 1.02 -5.17 16.86
CA ALA A 102 0.83 -3.75 16.57
C ALA A 102 -0.56 -3.25 16.99
N VAL A 103 -1.59 -4.08 16.85
CA VAL A 103 -2.96 -3.73 17.27
C VAL A 103 -3.01 -3.53 18.77
N GLU A 104 -2.46 -4.47 19.55
CA GLU A 104 -2.42 -4.40 21.01
C GLU A 104 -1.57 -3.23 21.51
N ALA A 105 -0.53 -2.87 20.78
CA ALA A 105 0.36 -1.76 21.15
C ALA A 105 -0.27 -0.38 20.96
N THR A 106 -1.32 -0.28 20.18
CA THR A 106 -1.99 1.00 19.88
C THR A 106 -3.31 1.21 20.63
N GLY A 107 -3.72 0.25 21.45
CA GLY A 107 -4.92 0.28 22.28
C GLY A 107 -6.00 -0.61 21.79
#